data_4b9311fc28c76e7f5a285f1ca74c6c30
#
_entry.id   4b9311fc28c76e7f5a285f1ca74c6c30
#
_cell.length_a   1.000
_cell.length_b   1.000
_cell.length_c   1.000
_cell.angle_alpha   90.00
_cell.angle_beta   90.00
_cell.angle_gamma   90.00
#
_symmetry.space_group_name_H-M   'P 1'
#
loop_
_entity.id
_entity.type
_entity.pdbx_description
1 polymer ?
#
loop_
_entity_poly.entity_id
_entity_poly.type
_entity_poly.pdbx_seq_one_letter_code
_entity_poly.pdbx_strand_id
1 'polypeptide(L)'
;MILALSLEVSDLHILIEKRIIFMDRVKRVIHCDRAYKMGLNGKNITVAVMDTGIAPHLDFDQRILHFEDFCQKKLAAYDDNGHGTHVAGIIGGSGLMSKDKRGVRLLSGVAPGVRLVVLKVLDRKGNGVTSHVLEGMDWLLKNREKYQVKILNISVGMMASAGKNEQEQLLHAVDAVSYTH
;
A
#
# COMPACT_ATOMS: atom_id res chain seq x y z
N MET A 1 13.33 -5.14 0.11
CA MET A 1 14.05 -4.36 -0.95
C MET A 1 13.21 -4.45 -2.22
N ILE A 2 12.40 -3.43 -2.49
CA ILE A 2 11.56 -3.35 -3.70
C ILE A 2 12.26 -2.40 -4.66
N LEU A 3 12.71 -2.91 -5.81
CA LEU A 3 13.30 -2.11 -6.90
C LEU A 3 12.21 -1.22 -7.52
N ALA A 4 12.38 0.08 -7.46
CA ALA A 4 11.64 1.04 -8.27
C ALA A 4 12.30 1.14 -9.65
N LEU A 5 11.56 0.78 -10.70
CA LEU A 5 11.93 1.04 -12.10
C LEU A 5 11.04 2.15 -12.64
N SER A 6 11.63 3.27 -13.01
CA SER A 6 10.99 4.35 -13.77
C SER A 6 10.99 4.02 -15.26
N LEU A 7 9.85 4.14 -15.93
CA LEU A 7 9.69 3.93 -17.38
C LEU A 7 8.90 5.06 -18.02
N GLU A 8 9.26 5.45 -19.23
CA GLU A 8 8.68 6.58 -19.98
C GLU A 8 7.37 6.25 -20.71
N VAL A 9 6.59 7.30 -21.03
CA VAL A 9 5.17 7.24 -21.45
C VAL A 9 4.93 6.63 -22.86
N SER A 10 5.93 6.51 -23.70
CA SER A 10 5.81 5.99 -25.09
C SER A 10 5.53 4.48 -25.21
N ASP A 11 5.75 3.71 -24.16
CA ASP A 11 5.61 2.25 -24.14
C ASP A 11 4.29 1.74 -23.55
N LEU A 12 3.30 2.61 -23.37
CA LEU A 12 2.11 2.32 -22.56
C LEU A 12 1.24 1.17 -23.13
N HIS A 13 1.15 1.00 -24.45
CA HIS A 13 0.36 -0.07 -25.07
C HIS A 13 1.05 -1.45 -24.97
N ILE A 14 2.36 -1.50 -25.19
CA ILE A 14 3.16 -2.73 -25.03
C ILE A 14 3.30 -3.10 -23.56
N LEU A 15 3.27 -2.10 -22.66
CA LEU A 15 3.34 -2.30 -21.21
C LEU A 15 2.04 -2.86 -20.61
N ILE A 16 0.86 -2.61 -21.20
CA ILE A 16 -0.41 -3.16 -20.68
C ILE A 16 -0.43 -4.68 -20.86
N GLU A 17 -0.06 -5.21 -22.03
CA GLU A 17 0.02 -6.67 -22.23
C GLU A 17 1.16 -7.31 -21.41
N LYS A 18 2.32 -6.66 -21.32
CA LYS A 18 3.45 -7.13 -20.49
C LYS A 18 3.16 -7.03 -18.98
N ARG A 19 2.35 -6.05 -18.51
CA ARG A 19 1.95 -5.92 -17.09
C ARG A 19 1.00 -7.01 -16.63
N ILE A 20 0.06 -7.44 -17.46
CA ILE A 20 -0.80 -8.60 -17.15
C ILE A 20 0.06 -9.83 -16.86
N ILE A 21 1.10 -10.06 -17.69
CA ILE A 21 2.07 -11.12 -17.48
C ILE A 21 2.90 -10.91 -16.21
N PHE A 22 3.16 -9.66 -15.79
CA PHE A 22 4.03 -9.36 -14.66
C PHE A 22 3.39 -9.73 -13.31
N MET A 23 2.14 -9.33 -13.04
CA MET A 23 1.46 -9.66 -11.77
C MET A 23 1.19 -11.16 -11.65
N ASP A 24 0.79 -11.83 -12.73
CA ASP A 24 0.65 -13.29 -12.76
C ASP A 24 1.99 -14.01 -12.57
N ARG A 25 3.07 -13.43 -13.09
CA ARG A 25 4.43 -13.97 -12.89
C ARG A 25 4.85 -13.84 -11.42
N VAL A 26 4.66 -12.65 -10.81
CA VAL A 26 4.96 -12.44 -9.38
C VAL A 26 4.18 -13.42 -8.52
N LYS A 27 2.86 -13.52 -8.70
CA LYS A 27 2.01 -14.44 -7.95
C LYS A 27 2.43 -15.91 -8.09
N ARG A 28 2.86 -16.31 -9.29
CA ARG A 28 3.41 -17.66 -9.51
C ARG A 28 4.73 -17.89 -8.77
N VAL A 29 5.65 -16.92 -8.83
CA VAL A 29 6.96 -17.02 -8.18
C VAL A 29 6.82 -17.14 -6.67
N ILE A 30 5.89 -16.39 -6.05
CA ILE A 30 5.63 -16.44 -4.61
C ILE A 30 4.56 -17.48 -4.23
N HIS A 31 4.16 -18.33 -5.18
CA HIS A 31 3.20 -19.43 -4.95
C HIS A 31 1.85 -19.01 -4.39
N CYS A 32 1.31 -17.86 -4.79
CA CYS A 32 -0.01 -17.41 -4.36
C CYS A 32 -1.12 -18.40 -4.69
N ASP A 33 -0.99 -19.18 -5.75
CA ASP A 33 -1.94 -20.22 -6.13
C ASP A 33 -2.17 -21.26 -5.02
N ARG A 34 -1.12 -21.60 -4.26
CA ARG A 34 -1.21 -22.51 -3.12
C ARG A 34 -2.03 -21.88 -1.99
N ALA A 35 -1.75 -20.62 -1.64
CA ALA A 35 -2.51 -19.89 -0.65
C ALA A 35 -3.99 -19.76 -1.04
N TYR A 36 -4.27 -19.42 -2.30
CA TYR A 36 -5.64 -19.28 -2.79
C TYR A 36 -6.43 -20.59 -2.78
N LYS A 37 -5.78 -21.73 -3.10
CA LYS A 37 -6.40 -23.07 -2.98
C LYS A 37 -6.79 -23.41 -1.55
N MET A 38 -6.08 -22.84 -0.57
CA MET A 38 -6.38 -22.97 0.87
C MET A 38 -7.39 -21.93 1.36
N GLY A 39 -7.95 -21.08 0.46
CA GLY A 39 -8.87 -19.98 0.82
C GLY A 39 -8.16 -18.76 1.41
N LEU A 40 -6.83 -18.72 1.41
CA LEU A 40 -6.04 -17.64 1.98
C LEU A 40 -5.85 -16.52 0.94
N ASN A 41 -6.70 -15.51 1.01
CA ASN A 41 -6.71 -14.36 0.09
C ASN A 41 -6.61 -13.01 0.83
N GLY A 42 -6.30 -13.03 2.12
CA GLY A 42 -6.24 -11.85 2.98
C GLY A 42 -7.57 -11.43 3.61
N LYS A 43 -8.65 -12.22 3.46
CA LYS A 43 -9.95 -11.92 4.09
C LYS A 43 -9.77 -11.81 5.62
N ASN A 44 -10.37 -10.79 6.23
CA ASN A 44 -10.30 -10.46 7.65
C ASN A 44 -8.91 -9.95 8.13
N ILE A 45 -7.95 -9.74 7.24
CA ILE A 45 -6.70 -9.07 7.56
C ILE A 45 -6.80 -7.61 7.18
N THR A 46 -6.35 -6.72 8.05
CA THR A 46 -6.21 -5.30 7.75
C THR A 46 -4.73 -4.96 7.59
N VAL A 47 -4.42 -4.30 6.48
CA VAL A 47 -3.10 -3.77 6.16
C VAL A 47 -3.15 -2.25 6.27
N ALA A 48 -2.27 -1.66 7.06
CA ALA A 48 -2.01 -0.23 7.02
C ALA A 48 -1.00 0.08 5.90
N VAL A 49 -1.28 1.10 5.11
CA VAL A 49 -0.40 1.59 4.04
C VAL A 49 -0.03 3.04 4.35
N MET A 50 1.25 3.27 4.63
CA MET A 50 1.82 4.58 4.93
C MET A 50 2.56 5.09 3.69
N ASP A 51 1.94 6.04 2.95
CA ASP A 51 2.37 6.41 1.60
C ASP A 51 1.82 7.80 1.18
N THR A 52 1.64 8.05 -0.13
CA THR A 52 1.12 9.29 -0.72
C THR A 52 -0.40 9.43 -0.64
N GLY A 53 -1.11 8.40 -0.17
CA GLY A 53 -2.58 8.37 -0.07
C GLY A 53 -3.20 7.21 -0.83
N ILE A 54 -4.49 7.33 -1.11
CA ILE A 54 -5.24 6.37 -1.93
C ILE A 54 -6.37 7.09 -2.68
N ALA A 55 -6.46 6.88 -3.98
CA ALA A 55 -7.60 7.30 -4.77
C ALA A 55 -8.75 6.30 -4.59
N PRO A 56 -9.98 6.75 -4.34
CA PRO A 56 -11.15 5.89 -4.34
C PRO A 56 -11.29 5.16 -5.68
N HIS A 57 -11.37 3.84 -5.64
CA HIS A 57 -11.46 2.99 -6.84
C HIS A 57 -12.28 1.73 -6.54
N LEU A 58 -13.02 1.23 -7.53
CA LEU A 58 -13.88 0.05 -7.38
C LEU A 58 -13.11 -1.22 -6.99
N ASP A 59 -11.82 -1.30 -7.30
CA ASP A 59 -10.98 -2.43 -6.88
C ASP A 59 -10.71 -2.44 -5.37
N PHE A 60 -10.95 -1.35 -4.69
CA PHE A 60 -10.88 -1.31 -3.23
C PHE A 60 -12.26 -1.44 -2.58
N ASP A 61 -13.33 -1.00 -3.31
CA ASP A 61 -14.71 -1.01 -2.85
C ASP A 61 -14.83 -0.45 -1.40
N GLN A 62 -15.62 -1.09 -0.54
CA GLN A 62 -15.78 -0.70 0.86
C GLN A 62 -14.65 -1.21 1.80
N ARG A 63 -13.51 -1.63 1.25
CA ARG A 63 -12.40 -2.20 2.01
C ARG A 63 -11.39 -1.17 2.52
N ILE A 64 -11.53 0.11 2.17
CA ILE A 64 -10.81 1.21 2.85
C ILE A 64 -11.57 1.52 4.12
N LEU A 65 -11.05 1.05 5.27
CA LEU A 65 -11.68 1.24 6.58
C LEU A 65 -11.46 2.64 7.15
N HIS A 66 -10.30 3.22 6.84
CA HIS A 66 -9.94 4.56 7.31
C HIS A 66 -8.88 5.18 6.40
N PHE A 67 -8.93 6.50 6.31
CA PHE A 67 -7.93 7.34 5.68
C PHE A 67 -7.58 8.49 6.63
N GLU A 68 -6.28 8.72 6.83
CA GLU A 68 -5.77 9.84 7.63
C GLU A 68 -4.70 10.58 6.84
N ASP A 69 -4.82 11.91 6.78
CA ASP A 69 -3.89 12.78 6.05
C ASP A 69 -3.05 13.62 7.02
N PHE A 70 -1.78 13.27 7.16
CA PHE A 70 -0.83 13.99 8.01
C PHE A 70 -0.22 15.20 7.29
N CYS A 71 -0.33 15.28 5.96
CA CYS A 71 0.25 16.35 5.15
C CYS A 71 -0.62 17.62 5.10
N GLN A 72 -1.92 17.46 4.81
CA GLN A 72 -2.85 18.58 4.59
C GLN A 72 -4.10 18.49 5.48
N LYS A 73 -4.22 17.45 6.30
CA LYS A 73 -5.35 17.21 7.22
C LYS A 73 -6.72 17.16 6.52
N LYS A 74 -6.76 16.68 5.25
CA LYS A 74 -8.02 16.47 4.52
C LYS A 74 -8.72 15.21 5.00
N LEU A 75 -10.05 15.26 5.08
CA LEU A 75 -10.87 14.14 5.59
C LEU A 75 -11.19 13.11 4.50
N ALA A 76 -11.36 13.53 3.26
CA ALA A 76 -11.69 12.64 2.16
C ALA A 76 -10.43 11.94 1.60
N ALA A 77 -10.53 10.65 1.33
CA ALA A 77 -9.44 9.89 0.73
C ALA A 77 -9.09 10.43 -0.66
N TYR A 78 -7.81 10.66 -0.88
CA TYR A 78 -7.25 11.09 -2.16
C TYR A 78 -5.79 10.65 -2.28
N ASP A 79 -5.28 10.67 -3.51
CA ASP A 79 -3.88 10.47 -3.83
C ASP A 79 -3.50 11.40 -4.98
N ASP A 80 -2.74 12.44 -4.70
CA ASP A 80 -2.31 13.45 -5.66
C ASP A 80 -0.93 13.14 -6.28
N ASN A 81 -0.40 11.95 -6.01
CA ASN A 81 0.82 11.40 -6.60
C ASN A 81 0.55 10.12 -7.39
N GLY A 82 -0.25 9.20 -6.83
CA GLY A 82 -0.59 7.90 -7.41
C GLY A 82 0.23 6.71 -6.89
N HIS A 83 1.37 6.94 -6.22
CA HIS A 83 2.22 5.86 -5.71
C HIS A 83 1.51 5.02 -4.65
N GLY A 84 0.90 5.64 -3.64
CA GLY A 84 0.18 4.94 -2.58
C GLY A 84 -1.00 4.12 -3.12
N THR A 85 -1.74 4.66 -4.09
CA THR A 85 -2.81 3.93 -4.77
C THR A 85 -2.27 2.69 -5.50
N HIS A 86 -1.14 2.83 -6.18
CA HIS A 86 -0.48 1.70 -6.86
C HIS A 86 -0.01 0.64 -5.86
N VAL A 87 0.64 1.04 -4.77
CA VAL A 87 1.07 0.13 -3.69
C VAL A 87 -0.12 -0.60 -3.09
N ALA A 88 -1.19 0.12 -2.74
CA ALA A 88 -2.43 -0.48 -2.24
C ALA A 88 -3.05 -1.48 -3.24
N GLY A 89 -2.98 -1.17 -4.54
CA GLY A 89 -3.42 -2.06 -5.63
C GLY A 89 -2.63 -3.35 -5.70
N ILE A 90 -1.30 -3.29 -5.57
CA ILE A 90 -0.43 -4.48 -5.51
C ILE A 90 -0.75 -5.33 -4.29
N ILE A 91 -0.98 -4.71 -3.14
CA ILE A 91 -1.31 -5.41 -1.90
C ILE A 91 -2.69 -6.06 -2.01
N GLY A 92 -3.74 -5.26 -2.29
CA GLY A 92 -5.11 -5.66 -2.05
C GLY A 92 -6.13 -5.29 -3.12
N GLY A 93 -5.72 -4.85 -4.32
CA GLY A 93 -6.65 -4.57 -5.40
C GLY A 93 -7.46 -5.82 -5.78
N SER A 94 -8.77 -5.69 -5.85
CA SER A 94 -9.65 -6.85 -6.16
C SER A 94 -9.54 -7.31 -7.61
N GLY A 95 -9.06 -6.46 -8.53
CA GLY A 95 -9.05 -6.70 -9.97
C GLY A 95 -10.46 -6.72 -10.59
N LEU A 96 -11.44 -6.14 -9.90
CA LEU A 96 -12.84 -6.11 -10.35
C LEU A 96 -12.96 -5.40 -11.71
N MET A 97 -12.21 -4.32 -11.90
CA MET A 97 -12.23 -3.53 -13.12
C MET A 97 -11.37 -4.13 -14.26
N SER A 98 -10.60 -5.16 -13.99
CA SER A 98 -9.74 -5.84 -14.98
C SER A 98 -10.21 -7.24 -15.35
N LYS A 99 -11.52 -7.52 -15.26
CA LYS A 99 -12.10 -8.80 -15.66
C LYS A 99 -12.04 -8.98 -17.17
N ASP A 100 -11.58 -10.14 -17.63
CA ASP A 100 -11.73 -10.55 -19.02
C ASP A 100 -13.19 -10.99 -19.31
N LYS A 101 -13.45 -11.33 -20.59
CA LYS A 101 -14.79 -11.80 -21.04
C LYS A 101 -15.26 -13.08 -20.31
N ARG A 102 -14.36 -13.83 -19.68
CA ARG A 102 -14.65 -15.04 -18.90
C ARG A 102 -14.81 -14.75 -17.42
N GLY A 103 -14.71 -13.48 -17.00
CA GLY A 103 -14.80 -13.05 -15.61
C GLY A 103 -13.50 -13.24 -14.80
N VAL A 104 -12.39 -13.60 -15.44
CA VAL A 104 -11.08 -13.75 -14.80
C VAL A 104 -10.51 -12.37 -14.47
N ARG A 105 -10.10 -12.17 -13.23
CA ARG A 105 -9.51 -10.91 -12.74
C ARG A 105 -8.03 -10.87 -13.05
N LEU A 106 -7.64 -10.10 -14.05
CA LEU A 106 -6.28 -10.09 -14.58
C LEU A 106 -5.28 -9.32 -13.69
N LEU A 107 -5.71 -8.22 -13.07
CA LEU A 107 -4.85 -7.30 -12.32
C LEU A 107 -5.18 -7.26 -10.82
N SER A 108 -5.55 -8.39 -10.22
CA SER A 108 -5.75 -8.40 -8.76
C SER A 108 -4.43 -8.33 -8.00
N GLY A 109 -4.45 -7.70 -6.83
CA GLY A 109 -3.33 -7.69 -5.89
C GLY A 109 -3.01 -9.09 -5.33
N VAL A 110 -1.97 -9.15 -4.50
CA VAL A 110 -1.50 -10.41 -3.87
C VAL A 110 -2.51 -10.94 -2.87
N ALA A 111 -3.15 -10.06 -2.11
CA ALA A 111 -4.15 -10.40 -1.10
C ALA A 111 -5.46 -9.63 -1.33
N PRO A 112 -6.25 -10.00 -2.37
CA PRO A 112 -7.40 -9.21 -2.83
C PRO A 112 -8.56 -9.12 -1.84
N GLY A 113 -8.49 -9.83 -0.73
CA GLY A 113 -9.49 -9.82 0.34
C GLY A 113 -9.14 -8.93 1.54
N VAL A 114 -7.94 -8.32 1.59
CA VAL A 114 -7.56 -7.47 2.73
C VAL A 114 -8.39 -6.19 2.83
N ARG A 115 -8.52 -5.68 4.04
CA ARG A 115 -9.01 -4.34 4.34
C ARG A 115 -7.81 -3.39 4.45
N LEU A 116 -8.02 -2.12 4.19
CA LEU A 116 -6.97 -1.11 4.14
C LEU A 116 -7.24 0.01 5.15
N VAL A 117 -6.20 0.42 5.85
CA VAL A 117 -6.08 1.68 6.56
C VAL A 117 -4.98 2.46 5.87
N VAL A 118 -5.26 3.67 5.41
CA VAL A 118 -4.29 4.44 4.63
C VAL A 118 -3.90 5.70 5.38
N LEU A 119 -2.60 5.87 5.57
CA LEU A 119 -1.98 6.97 6.28
C LEU A 119 -1.14 7.77 5.28
N LYS A 120 -1.67 8.92 4.84
CA LYS A 120 -0.94 9.80 3.91
C LYS A 120 0.10 10.60 4.69
N VAL A 121 1.36 10.25 4.51
CA VAL A 121 2.54 10.90 5.11
C VAL A 121 3.46 11.54 4.07
N LEU A 122 3.22 11.26 2.79
CA LEU A 122 3.96 11.81 1.66
C LEU A 122 3.10 12.78 0.86
N ASP A 123 3.72 13.86 0.38
CA ASP A 123 3.07 14.88 -0.44
C ASP A 123 2.88 14.44 -1.91
N ARG A 124 2.37 15.37 -2.74
CA ARG A 124 2.15 15.13 -4.18
C ARG A 124 3.42 14.82 -4.98
N LYS A 125 4.60 15.12 -4.46
CA LYS A 125 5.89 14.83 -5.09
C LYS A 125 6.52 13.54 -4.57
N GLY A 126 5.87 12.87 -3.60
CA GLY A 126 6.40 11.71 -2.90
C GLY A 126 7.42 12.07 -1.80
N ASN A 127 7.51 13.34 -1.44
CA ASN A 127 8.36 13.79 -0.33
C ASN A 127 7.59 13.70 0.99
N GLY A 128 8.29 13.32 2.05
CA GLY A 128 7.76 13.31 3.42
C GLY A 128 8.69 14.05 4.37
N VAL A 129 8.12 14.53 5.47
CA VAL A 129 8.88 15.01 6.62
C VAL A 129 8.77 13.97 7.73
N THR A 130 9.83 13.79 8.49
CA THR A 130 9.93 12.78 9.55
C THR A 130 8.78 12.89 10.55
N SER A 131 8.34 14.11 10.88
CA SER A 131 7.22 14.33 11.79
C SER A 131 5.91 13.70 11.31
N HIS A 132 5.57 13.77 10.01
CA HIS A 132 4.36 13.14 9.47
C HIS A 132 4.40 11.62 9.58
N VAL A 133 5.58 11.02 9.36
CA VAL A 133 5.76 9.57 9.51
C VAL A 133 5.61 9.16 10.97
N LEU A 134 6.22 9.90 11.91
CA LEU A 134 6.12 9.66 13.35
C LEU A 134 4.68 9.85 13.86
N GLU A 135 3.98 10.91 13.44
CA GLU A 135 2.56 11.10 13.74
C GLU A 135 1.70 9.95 13.23
N GLY A 136 1.98 9.48 12.00
CA GLY A 136 1.29 8.33 11.41
C GLY A 136 1.52 7.03 12.19
N MET A 137 2.75 6.79 12.67
CA MET A 137 3.08 5.63 13.51
C MET A 137 2.38 5.71 14.88
N ASP A 138 2.41 6.87 15.52
CA ASP A 138 1.72 7.09 16.80
C ASP A 138 0.21 6.90 16.66
N TRP A 139 -0.38 7.45 15.59
CA TRP A 139 -1.78 7.23 15.26
C TRP A 139 -2.10 5.74 15.08
N LEU A 140 -1.23 5.02 14.35
CA LEU A 140 -1.40 3.58 14.11
C LEU A 140 -1.36 2.79 15.41
N LEU A 141 -0.39 3.05 16.28
CA LEU A 141 -0.29 2.40 17.60
C LEU A 141 -1.56 2.58 18.43
N LYS A 142 -2.13 3.79 18.43
CA LYS A 142 -3.38 4.11 19.15
C LYS A 142 -4.63 3.46 18.54
N ASN A 143 -4.63 3.19 17.26
CA ASN A 143 -5.82 2.76 16.51
C ASN A 143 -5.76 1.32 15.98
N ARG A 144 -4.61 0.63 16.09
CA ARG A 144 -4.39 -0.71 15.51
C ARG A 144 -5.42 -1.74 15.96
N GLU A 145 -5.83 -1.71 17.23
CA GLU A 145 -6.82 -2.64 17.77
C GLU A 145 -8.21 -2.34 17.22
N LYS A 146 -8.60 -1.07 17.16
CA LYS A 146 -9.87 -0.61 16.59
C LYS A 146 -10.08 -1.12 15.16
N TYR A 147 -9.05 -1.04 14.33
CA TYR A 147 -9.10 -1.45 12.93
C TYR A 147 -8.55 -2.86 12.70
N GLN A 148 -8.11 -3.55 13.76
CA GLN A 148 -7.50 -4.89 13.70
C GLN A 148 -6.34 -4.96 12.70
N VAL A 149 -5.48 -3.94 12.71
CA VAL A 149 -4.31 -3.88 11.81
C VAL A 149 -3.30 -4.95 12.20
N LYS A 150 -2.89 -5.75 11.23
CA LYS A 150 -1.94 -6.86 11.39
C LYS A 150 -0.63 -6.64 10.64
N ILE A 151 -0.65 -5.80 9.62
CA ILE A 151 0.50 -5.56 8.75
C ILE A 151 0.59 -4.05 8.52
N LEU A 152 1.79 -3.51 8.60
CA LEU A 152 2.11 -2.15 8.18
C LEU A 152 3.07 -2.21 6.98
N ASN A 153 2.65 -1.59 5.87
CA ASN A 153 3.52 -1.30 4.74
C ASN A 153 3.97 0.15 4.80
N ILE A 154 5.28 0.35 4.84
CA ILE A 154 5.91 1.68 4.79
C ILE A 154 6.74 1.75 3.52
N SER A 155 6.34 2.61 2.59
CA SER A 155 7.03 2.83 1.32
C SER A 155 7.68 4.22 1.31
N VAL A 156 8.45 4.55 2.36
CA VAL A 156 9.15 5.82 2.49
C VAL A 156 10.65 5.60 2.43
N GLY A 157 11.34 6.43 1.64
CA GLY A 157 12.79 6.51 1.63
C GLY A 157 13.26 7.66 2.51
N MET A 158 14.35 7.47 3.26
CA MET A 158 15.03 8.56 3.95
C MET A 158 16.08 9.17 3.05
N MET A 159 16.15 10.51 3.03
CA MET A 159 17.29 11.18 2.39
C MET A 159 18.56 10.91 3.19
N ALA A 160 19.67 10.70 2.50
CA ALA A 160 20.99 10.50 3.12
C ALA A 160 21.45 11.69 4.00
N SER A 161 20.78 12.84 3.87
CA SER A 161 20.99 14.06 4.65
C SER A 161 20.17 14.12 5.95
N ALA A 162 19.33 13.12 6.24
CA ALA A 162 18.61 13.09 7.51
C ALA A 162 19.58 13.02 8.69
N GLY A 163 19.37 13.87 9.69
CA GLY A 163 20.23 13.93 10.87
C GLY A 163 20.20 12.61 11.65
N LYS A 164 21.28 12.25 12.35
CA LYS A 164 21.34 11.03 13.17
C LYS A 164 20.17 10.89 14.13
N ASN A 165 19.74 11.99 14.75
CA ASN A 165 18.62 12.02 15.68
C ASN A 165 17.29 11.65 15.01
N GLU A 166 17.02 12.10 13.78
CA GLU A 166 15.83 11.73 13.03
C GLU A 166 15.83 10.25 12.64
N GLN A 167 17.01 9.72 12.28
CA GLN A 167 17.17 8.30 11.97
C GLN A 167 16.88 7.43 13.20
N GLU A 168 17.41 7.79 14.36
CA GLU A 168 17.18 7.09 15.62
C GLU A 168 15.70 7.14 16.03
N GLN A 169 15.06 8.29 15.92
CA GLN A 169 13.62 8.42 16.22
C GLN A 169 12.76 7.53 15.33
N LEU A 170 13.07 7.46 14.02
CA LEU A 170 12.33 6.61 13.10
C LEU A 170 12.55 5.12 13.40
N LEU A 171 13.78 4.72 13.69
CA LEU A 171 14.09 3.34 14.09
C LEU A 171 13.35 2.94 15.36
N HIS A 172 13.34 3.79 16.39
CA HIS A 172 12.56 3.55 17.62
C HIS A 172 11.06 3.43 17.34
N ALA A 173 10.52 4.25 16.45
CA ALA A 173 9.10 4.17 16.10
C ALA A 173 8.77 2.86 15.33
N VAL A 174 9.65 2.42 14.42
CA VAL A 174 9.52 1.13 13.72
C VAL A 174 9.59 -0.03 14.70
N ASP A 175 10.55 0.00 15.64
CA ASP A 175 10.67 -1.01 16.68
C ASP A 175 9.40 -1.07 17.54
N ALA A 176 8.89 0.07 18.00
CA ALA A 176 7.66 0.12 18.79
C ALA A 176 6.47 -0.50 18.05
N VAL A 177 6.35 -0.30 16.75
CA VAL A 177 5.29 -0.94 15.93
C VAL A 177 5.53 -2.44 15.78
N SER A 178 6.80 -2.88 15.69
CA SER A 178 7.18 -4.27 15.46
C SER A 178 7.04 -5.16 16.69
N TYR A 179 7.34 -4.63 17.89
CA TYR A 179 7.31 -5.37 19.17
C TYR A 179 5.93 -5.54 19.80
N THR A 180 4.87 -5.12 19.15
CA THR A 180 3.51 -5.18 19.71
C THR A 180 2.75 -6.45 19.32
N HIS A 181 3.47 -7.53 19.11
CA HIS A 181 2.90 -8.88 18.85
C HIS A 181 3.05 -9.80 20.04
#